data_4013c6a92d4af986e3f145ba6b36e70c
#
_entry.id   4013c6a92d4af986e3f145ba6b36e70c
#
_cell.length_a   1.000
_cell.length_b   1.000
_cell.length_c   1.000
_cell.angle_alpha   90.00
_cell.angle_beta   90.00
_cell.angle_gamma   90.00
#
_symmetry.space_group_name_H-M   'P 1'
#
loop_
_entity.id
_entity.type
_entity.pdbx_description
1 polymer ?
#
loop_
_entity_poly.entity_id
_entity_poly.type
_entity_poly.pdbx_seq_one_letter_code
_entity_poly.pdbx_strand_id
1 'polypeptide(L)' 'MAQLKVVYQGKGANLVGKAWRYGAMGGTWEEGPVEGQVIVSLQVQDRNYQPLISSLRDDPNVVEILDSSPKSAESS' A
#
# COMPACT_ATOMS: atom_id res chain seq x y z
N MET A 1 -5.37 -11.77 6.42
CA MET A 1 -4.78 -10.45 6.20
C MET A 1 -4.42 -10.25 4.75
N ALA A 2 -4.62 -9.07 4.25
CA ALA A 2 -4.21 -8.72 2.90
C ALA A 2 -2.84 -8.05 2.94
N GLN A 3 -2.07 -8.28 1.89
CA GLN A 3 -0.79 -7.62 1.69
C GLN A 3 -0.85 -6.79 0.43
N LEU A 4 -0.16 -5.66 0.43
CA LEU A 4 -0.07 -4.87 -0.77
C LEU A 4 1.27 -4.16 -0.87
N LYS A 5 1.68 -3.94 -2.10
CA LYS A 5 2.86 -3.16 -2.43
C LYS A 5 2.44 -2.02 -3.33
N VAL A 6 2.89 -0.84 -3.01
CA VAL A 6 2.47 0.37 -3.68
C VAL A 6 3.70 1.17 -4.07
N VAL A 7 3.75 1.62 -5.31
CA VAL A 7 4.76 2.58 -5.74
C VAL A 7 4.22 3.98 -5.42
N TYR A 8 4.95 4.70 -4.60
CA TYR A 8 4.52 5.99 -4.11
C TYR A 8 5.56 7.06 -4.46
N GLN A 9 5.08 8.19 -4.92
CA GLN A 9 5.92 9.34 -5.24
C GLN A 9 6.10 10.18 -4.00
N GLY A 10 7.29 10.17 -3.42
CA GLY A 10 7.57 10.94 -2.22
C GLY A 10 8.09 10.08 -1.09
N LYS A 11 7.85 10.53 0.12
CA LYS A 11 8.36 9.84 1.32
C LYS A 11 7.47 8.68 1.71
N GLY A 12 8.07 7.50 1.86
CA GLY A 12 7.34 6.30 2.27
C GLY A 12 6.61 6.47 3.60
N ALA A 13 7.20 7.24 4.52
CA ALA A 13 6.58 7.48 5.82
C ALA A 13 5.22 8.15 5.71
N ASN A 14 5.03 9.01 4.72
CA ASN A 14 3.74 9.68 4.51
C ASN A 14 2.66 8.67 4.12
N LEU A 15 3.00 7.74 3.25
CA LEU A 15 2.05 6.71 2.85
C LEU A 15 1.76 5.75 4.00
N VAL A 16 2.77 5.35 4.74
CA VAL A 16 2.59 4.47 5.89
C VAL A 16 1.67 5.12 6.92
N GLY A 17 1.87 6.39 7.21
CA GLY A 17 1.00 7.12 8.14
C GLY A 17 -0.44 7.17 7.67
N LYS A 18 -0.65 7.39 6.38
CA LYS A 18 -1.98 7.38 5.80
C LYS A 18 -2.62 6.00 5.93
N ALA A 19 -1.85 4.96 5.62
CA ALA A 19 -2.36 3.59 5.69
C ALA A 19 -2.75 3.19 7.12
N TRP A 20 -2.00 3.66 8.10
CA TRP A 20 -2.32 3.35 9.49
C TRP A 20 -3.68 3.89 9.90
N ARG A 21 -4.13 4.99 9.31
CA ARG A 21 -5.46 5.54 9.56
C ARG A 21 -6.55 4.59 9.08
N TYR A 22 -6.23 3.71 8.15
CA TYR A 22 -7.13 2.71 7.63
C TYR A 22 -6.89 1.33 8.25
N GLY A 23 -6.13 1.31 9.36
CA GLY A 23 -5.93 0.08 10.09
C GLY A 23 -4.82 -0.80 9.58
N ALA A 24 -3.95 -0.29 8.72
CA ALA A 24 -2.81 -1.06 8.26
C ALA A 24 -1.86 -1.36 9.43
N MET A 25 -1.25 -2.51 9.38
CA MET A 25 -0.27 -2.94 10.37
C MET A 25 1.08 -3.07 9.70
N GLY A 26 2.12 -2.65 10.42
CA GLY A 26 3.45 -2.64 9.86
C GLY A 26 3.58 -1.57 8.79
N GLY A 27 4.58 -1.70 7.98
CA GLY A 27 4.83 -0.76 6.89
C GLY A 27 6.32 -0.55 6.76
N THR A 28 6.85 -0.98 5.62
CA THR A 28 8.25 -0.77 5.27
C THR A 28 8.28 -0.22 3.86
N TRP A 29 9.38 0.42 3.52
CA TRP A 29 9.55 0.91 2.15
C TRP A 29 11.00 0.83 1.75
N GLU A 30 11.22 0.78 0.43
CA GLU A 30 12.54 0.75 -0.14
C GLU A 30 12.55 1.63 -1.38
N GLU A 31 13.72 1.91 -1.90
CA GLU A 31 13.83 2.71 -3.11
C GLU A 31 13.11 2.03 -4.26
N GLY A 32 12.35 2.80 -4.99
CA GLY A 32 11.64 2.32 -6.16
C GLY A 32 12.53 2.32 -7.40
N PRO A 33 11.96 1.88 -8.52
CA PRO A 33 12.70 1.79 -9.79
C PRO A 33 13.04 3.16 -10.37
N VAL A 34 12.35 4.20 -9.92
CA VAL A 34 12.55 5.57 -10.41
C VAL A 34 12.95 6.44 -9.23
N GLU A 35 13.90 7.34 -9.48
CA GLU A 35 14.34 8.27 -8.45
C GLU A 35 13.17 9.08 -7.92
N GLY A 36 13.10 9.24 -6.60
CA GLY A 36 12.00 9.95 -5.95
C GLY A 36 10.77 9.11 -5.66
N GLN A 37 10.77 7.86 -6.10
CA GLN A 37 9.69 6.92 -5.81
C GLN A 37 10.14 5.87 -4.81
N VAL A 38 9.20 5.33 -4.05
CA VAL A 38 9.47 4.25 -3.09
C VAL A 38 8.44 3.16 -3.28
N ILE A 39 8.83 1.94 -2.97
CA ILE A 39 7.91 0.81 -2.94
C ILE A 39 7.58 0.55 -1.48
N VAL A 40 6.32 0.74 -1.13
CA VAL A 40 5.85 0.59 0.24
C VAL A 40 5.12 -0.74 0.37
N SER A 41 5.50 -1.52 1.38
CA SER A 41 4.87 -2.80 1.68
C SER A 41 4.02 -2.65 2.92
N LEU A 42 2.76 -3.04 2.82
CA LEU A 42 1.78 -2.86 3.88
C LEU A 42 1.03 -4.16 4.13
N GLN A 43 0.55 -4.32 5.36
CA GLN A 43 -0.39 -5.38 5.71
C GLN A 43 -1.62 -4.76 6.30
N VAL A 44 -2.79 -5.28 5.95
CA VAL A 44 -4.06 -4.73 6.40
C VAL A 44 -5.06 -5.86 6.58
N GLN A 45 -5.96 -5.71 7.54
CA GLN A 45 -7.03 -6.67 7.71
C GLN A 45 -7.97 -6.63 6.50
N ASP A 46 -8.54 -7.78 6.18
CA ASP A 46 -9.38 -7.92 4.99
C ASP A 46 -10.51 -6.88 4.97
N ARG A 47 -11.11 -6.61 6.12
CA ARG A 47 -12.20 -5.64 6.23
C ARG A 47 -11.77 -4.21 5.93
N ASN A 48 -10.47 -3.92 6.07
CA ASN A 48 -9.93 -2.59 5.84
C ASN A 48 -9.29 -2.46 4.47
N TYR A 49 -9.21 -3.57 3.74
CA TYR A 49 -8.52 -3.61 2.46
C TYR A 49 -9.18 -2.70 1.41
N GLN A 50 -10.48 -2.84 1.22
CA GLN A 50 -11.19 -2.06 0.20
C GLN A 50 -11.15 -0.56 0.48
N PRO A 51 -11.42 -0.10 1.70
CA PRO A 51 -11.31 1.33 1.98
C PRO A 51 -9.90 1.87 1.74
N LEU A 52 -8.89 1.11 2.10
CA LEU A 52 -7.52 1.53 1.89
C LEU A 52 -7.20 1.61 0.41
N ILE A 53 -7.57 0.61 -0.37
CA ILE A 53 -7.33 0.59 -1.82
C ILE A 53 -8.02 1.79 -2.47
N SER A 54 -9.27 2.06 -2.12
CA SER A 54 -9.98 3.23 -2.65
C SER A 54 -9.25 4.52 -2.35
N SER A 55 -8.77 4.66 -1.12
CA SER A 55 -8.02 5.85 -0.73
C SER A 55 -6.73 5.98 -1.52
N LEU A 56 -6.03 4.88 -1.73
CA LEU A 56 -4.79 4.90 -2.50
C LEU A 56 -5.03 5.27 -3.96
N ARG A 57 -6.10 4.76 -4.55
CA ARG A 57 -6.43 5.08 -5.94
C ARG A 57 -6.75 6.56 -6.14
N ASP A 58 -7.27 7.20 -5.10
CA ASP A 58 -7.59 8.62 -5.16
C ASP A 58 -6.39 9.51 -4.85
N ASP A 59 -5.28 8.93 -4.39
CA ASP A 59 -4.11 9.70 -4.03
C ASP A 59 -3.25 9.96 -5.26
N PRO A 60 -3.04 11.24 -5.62
CA PRO A 60 -2.26 11.56 -6.81
C PRO A 60 -0.79 11.19 -6.70
N ASN A 61 -0.29 10.95 -5.50
CA ASN A 61 1.09 10.55 -5.29
C ASN A 61 1.29 9.04 -5.39
N VAL A 62 0.20 8.27 -5.42
CA VAL A 62 0.28 6.84 -5.64
C VAL A 62 0.43 6.60 -7.13
N VAL A 63 1.56 6.03 -7.52
CA VAL A 63 1.88 5.80 -8.93
C VAL A 63 1.22 4.52 -9.41
N GLU A 64 1.35 3.46 -8.64
CA GLU A 64 0.84 2.16 -9.06
C GLU A 64 0.70 1.25 -7.84
N ILE A 65 -0.28 0.38 -7.86
CA ILE A 65 -0.42 -0.69 -6.88
C ILE A 65 0.11 -1.96 -7.52
N LEU A 66 1.27 -2.42 -7.04
CA LEU A 66 1.97 -3.53 -7.67
C LEU A 66 1.40 -4.90 -7.29
N ASP A 67 1.06 -5.06 -6.02
CA ASP A 67 0.63 -6.34 -5.51
C ASP A 67 -0.43 -6.08 -4.45
N SER A 68 -1.60 -6.62 -4.68
CA SER A 68 -2.66 -6.55 -3.71
C SER A 68 -3.33 -7.90 -3.68
N SER A 69 -3.00 -8.69 -2.67
CA SER A 69 -3.48 -10.06 -2.57
C SER A 69 -4.33 -10.22 -1.34
N PRO A 70 -5.64 -10.10 -1.48
CA PRO A 70 -6.52 -10.53 -0.39
C PRO A 70 -6.27 -12.00 -0.13
N LYS A 71 -6.40 -12.38 1.12
CA LYS A 71 -6.10 -13.74 1.52
C LYS A 71 -6.79 -14.78 0.65
N SER A 72 -8.00 -14.50 0.25
CA SER A 72 -8.79 -15.44 -0.55
C SER A 72 -8.27 -15.62 -1.97
N ALA A 73 -7.48 -14.70 -2.47
CA ALA A 73 -7.06 -14.74 -3.87
C ALA A 73 -5.98 -15.78 -4.11
N GLU A 74 -5.22 -16.12 -3.12
CA GLU A 74 -4.10 -17.00 -3.32
C GLU A 74 -4.48 -18.47 -3.42
N SER A 75 -5.70 -18.80 -3.14
CA SER A 75 -6.17 -20.17 -3.27
C SER A 75 -6.27 -20.63 -4.72
N SER A 76 -6.20 -19.71 -5.63
CA SER A 76 -6.27 -20.05 -7.04
C SER A 76 -4.95 -20.55 -7.58
#